data_52b7bee1501111f673f1fb79d19f0895
#
_entry.id   52b7bee1501111f673f1fb79d19f0895
#
_cell.length_a   1.000
_cell.length_b   1.000
_cell.length_c   1.000
_cell.angle_alpha   90.00
_cell.angle_beta   90.00
_cell.angle_gamma   90.00
#
_symmetry.space_group_name_H-M   'P 1'
#
loop_
_entity.id
_entity.type
_entity.pdbx_description
1 polymer ?
#
loop_
_entity_poly.entity_id
_entity_poly.type
_entity_poly.pdbx_seq_one_letter_code
_entity_poly.pdbx_strand_id
1 'polypeptide(L)'
;MGFPFTIEDEAKLLPLKNARLTGGTIYADCPFCGSKGALHISVNKNMWNCCACKMRGANNSGGGRTQLYAKYFNMTNSEAYHNICDLYGIEKDYRSIDVDEPTKEEPKRDVREIDYVYRALLSILTLSDEHKKNLRKRGLNDAAIQKHQYRSVPVTGVDNIVKTLLSYNMDLKGVPGFYMLDGKWKVNFTPALAGILIPVMSREGYIQGFQIRLNKPIRDSKYMWFSSQGKECGSSPGSPVHFIGDDPLAKTVVLTE
;
A
#
# COMPACT_ATOMS: atom_id res chain seq x y z
N MET A 1 16.37 11.04 20.00
CA MET A 1 16.69 9.69 19.51
C MET A 1 16.94 9.73 18.00
N GLY A 2 17.88 8.92 17.50
CA GLY A 2 18.18 8.88 16.06
C GLY A 2 17.20 7.99 15.31
N PHE A 3 17.09 8.18 14.01
CA PHE A 3 16.36 7.25 13.15
C PHE A 3 17.01 5.86 13.21
N PRO A 4 16.25 4.77 13.25
CA PRO A 4 16.76 3.40 13.31
C PRO A 4 17.30 2.88 11.97
N PHE A 5 17.26 3.70 10.91
CA PHE A 5 17.77 3.40 9.57
C PHE A 5 18.45 4.65 8.96
N THR A 6 19.26 4.43 7.94
CA THR A 6 19.97 5.47 7.20
C THR A 6 19.24 5.83 5.90
N ILE A 7 19.63 6.93 5.24
CA ILE A 7 19.10 7.26 3.91
C ILE A 7 19.58 6.25 2.83
N GLU A 8 20.69 5.55 3.07
CA GLU A 8 21.15 4.47 2.20
C GLU A 8 20.20 3.27 2.26
N ASP A 9 19.72 2.93 3.46
CA ASP A 9 18.73 1.86 3.64
C ASP A 9 17.42 2.24 2.95
N GLU A 10 16.98 3.50 3.08
CA GLU A 10 15.83 4.03 2.36
C GLU A 10 16.02 3.92 0.83
N ALA A 11 17.19 4.29 0.32
CA ALA A 11 17.49 4.23 -1.11
C ALA A 11 17.47 2.80 -1.68
N LYS A 12 17.87 1.79 -0.90
CA LYS A 12 17.82 0.36 -1.28
C LYS A 12 16.39 -0.16 -1.48
N LEU A 13 15.40 0.49 -0.86
CA LEU A 13 13.97 0.15 -1.03
C LEU A 13 13.35 0.76 -2.29
N LEU A 14 14.06 1.67 -2.96
CA LEU A 14 13.58 2.36 -4.16
C LEU A 14 14.13 1.71 -5.42
N PRO A 15 13.36 1.54 -6.49
CA PRO A 15 13.82 1.01 -7.77
C PRO A 15 14.58 2.08 -8.57
N LEU A 16 15.67 2.57 -8.00
CA LEU A 16 16.50 3.61 -8.61
C LEU A 16 17.27 3.05 -9.81
N LYS A 17 17.13 3.71 -10.96
CA LYS A 17 17.85 3.35 -12.19
C LYS A 17 19.26 3.93 -12.17
N ASN A 18 20.23 3.15 -12.67
CA ASN A 18 21.63 3.55 -12.82
C ASN A 18 22.27 4.06 -11.53
N ALA A 19 21.81 3.52 -10.36
CA ALA A 19 22.35 3.89 -9.06
C ALA A 19 23.80 3.43 -8.90
N ARG A 20 24.68 4.34 -8.43
CA ARG A 20 26.08 4.07 -8.13
C ARG A 20 26.53 4.86 -6.92
N LEU A 21 27.25 4.21 -6.02
CA LEU A 21 27.86 4.85 -4.83
C LEU A 21 29.27 5.36 -5.18
N THR A 22 29.52 6.62 -4.97
CA THR A 22 30.84 7.24 -5.18
C THR A 22 31.08 8.29 -4.09
N GLY A 23 32.18 8.16 -3.34
CA GLY A 23 32.55 9.16 -2.33
C GLY A 23 31.49 9.40 -1.26
N GLY A 24 30.74 8.37 -0.83
CA GLY A 24 29.66 8.52 0.17
C GLY A 24 28.38 9.18 -0.36
N THR A 25 28.26 9.29 -1.70
CA THR A 25 27.05 9.80 -2.36
C THR A 25 26.55 8.76 -3.38
N ILE A 26 25.26 8.44 -3.32
CA ILE A 26 24.59 7.65 -4.35
C ILE A 26 24.08 8.59 -5.44
N TYR A 27 24.52 8.35 -6.66
CA TYR A 27 24.06 9.02 -7.87
C TYR A 27 23.10 8.09 -8.60
N ALA A 28 21.94 8.58 -9.02
CA ALA A 28 20.97 7.79 -9.78
C ALA A 28 20.17 8.67 -10.75
N ASP A 29 19.46 8.06 -11.66
CA ASP A 29 18.47 8.75 -12.46
C ASP A 29 17.32 9.22 -11.56
N CYS A 30 16.88 10.46 -11.77
CA CYS A 30 15.81 10.99 -10.92
C CYS A 30 14.46 10.37 -11.28
N PRO A 31 13.78 9.69 -10.34
CA PRO A 31 12.49 9.05 -10.62
C PRO A 31 11.36 10.07 -10.85
N PHE A 32 11.57 11.34 -10.49
CA PHE A 32 10.54 12.38 -10.59
C PHE A 32 10.60 13.18 -11.89
N CYS A 33 11.80 13.41 -12.42
CA CYS A 33 11.97 14.20 -13.65
C CYS A 33 12.65 13.44 -14.79
N GLY A 34 13.07 12.20 -14.57
CA GLY A 34 13.72 11.35 -15.57
C GLY A 34 15.15 11.76 -15.92
N SER A 35 15.70 12.83 -15.33
CA SER A 35 17.06 13.31 -15.67
C SER A 35 18.11 12.31 -15.20
N LYS A 36 19.01 11.91 -16.12
CA LYS A 36 20.06 10.92 -15.86
C LYS A 36 21.08 11.44 -14.85
N GLY A 37 21.38 10.62 -13.84
CA GLY A 37 22.38 10.91 -12.82
C GLY A 37 22.11 12.14 -11.93
N ALA A 38 20.91 12.75 -12.03
CA ALA A 38 20.60 14.01 -11.35
C ALA A 38 20.13 13.86 -9.91
N LEU A 39 19.77 12.65 -9.47
CA LEU A 39 19.45 12.35 -8.10
C LEU A 39 20.76 12.09 -7.34
N HIS A 40 21.00 12.89 -6.30
CA HIS A 40 22.14 12.75 -5.41
C HIS A 40 21.64 12.44 -4.00
N ILE A 41 22.12 11.36 -3.40
CA ILE A 41 21.78 10.94 -2.03
C ILE A 41 23.09 10.89 -1.24
N SER A 42 23.30 11.86 -0.37
CA SER A 42 24.47 11.92 0.52
C SER A 42 24.23 11.01 1.73
N VAL A 43 24.97 9.90 1.79
CA VAL A 43 24.86 8.92 2.88
C VAL A 43 25.29 9.54 4.21
N ASN A 44 26.42 10.27 4.20
CA ASN A 44 26.97 10.88 5.41
C ASN A 44 26.09 11.99 6.00
N LYS A 45 25.37 12.72 5.14
CA LYS A 45 24.48 13.81 5.58
C LYS A 45 23.04 13.35 5.79
N ASN A 46 22.71 12.13 5.42
CA ASN A 46 21.32 11.63 5.40
C ASN A 46 20.37 12.57 4.66
N MET A 47 20.79 13.07 3.51
CA MET A 47 20.03 14.03 2.68
C MET A 47 20.08 13.63 1.21
N TRP A 48 19.04 13.99 0.49
CA TRP A 48 18.98 13.83 -0.96
C TRP A 48 18.60 15.13 -1.64
N ASN A 49 18.97 15.27 -2.90
CA ASN A 49 18.49 16.33 -3.80
C ASN A 49 18.48 15.86 -5.26
N CYS A 50 17.72 16.57 -6.08
CA CYS A 50 17.79 16.46 -7.52
C CYS A 50 18.11 17.82 -8.13
N CYS A 51 19.28 17.96 -8.73
CA CYS A 51 19.73 19.22 -9.33
C CYS A 51 18.78 19.68 -10.44
N ALA A 52 18.32 18.76 -11.30
CA ALA A 52 17.44 19.08 -12.41
C ALA A 52 16.03 19.51 -11.95
N CYS A 53 15.48 18.88 -10.90
CA CYS A 53 14.21 19.30 -10.31
C CYS A 53 14.34 20.70 -9.71
N LYS A 54 15.44 20.98 -9.02
CA LYS A 54 15.72 22.28 -8.40
C LYS A 54 15.79 23.40 -9.46
N MET A 55 16.51 23.17 -10.55
CA MET A 55 16.63 24.14 -11.64
C MET A 55 15.29 24.44 -12.33
N ARG A 56 14.37 23.48 -12.34
CA ARG A 56 13.01 23.65 -12.89
C ARG A 56 12.02 24.27 -11.89
N GLY A 57 12.50 24.74 -10.73
CA GLY A 57 11.64 25.33 -9.69
C GLY A 57 10.67 24.35 -9.02
N ALA A 58 10.93 23.06 -9.10
CA ALA A 58 10.05 22.08 -8.48
C ALA A 58 10.15 22.14 -6.96
N ASN A 59 9.00 22.26 -6.29
CA ASN A 59 8.92 22.14 -4.85
C ASN A 59 9.36 20.73 -4.41
N ASN A 60 9.99 20.65 -3.23
CA ASN A 60 10.48 19.39 -2.67
C ASN A 60 11.49 18.66 -3.62
N SER A 61 12.47 19.40 -4.15
CA SER A 61 13.54 18.85 -4.97
C SER A 61 14.70 18.23 -4.17
N GLY A 62 14.56 18.13 -2.83
CA GLY A 62 15.51 17.58 -1.91
C GLY A 62 14.90 17.42 -0.52
N GLY A 63 15.59 16.72 0.38
CA GLY A 63 15.13 16.51 1.73
C GLY A 63 16.00 15.57 2.55
N GLY A 64 15.55 15.23 3.75
CA GLY A 64 16.18 14.27 4.66
C GLY A 64 15.66 12.85 4.48
N ARG A 65 15.94 12.02 5.49
CA ARG A 65 15.41 10.65 5.60
C ARG A 65 13.88 10.65 5.55
N THR A 66 13.31 9.58 5.08
CA THR A 66 11.87 9.37 4.81
C THR A 66 11.28 10.19 3.66
N GLN A 67 11.82 11.39 3.39
CA GLN A 67 11.21 12.29 2.40
C GLN A 67 11.37 11.84 0.95
N LEU A 68 12.46 11.15 0.62
CA LEU A 68 12.63 10.56 -0.72
C LEU A 68 11.62 9.43 -0.96
N TYR A 69 11.52 8.53 0.03
CA TYR A 69 10.58 7.41 0.02
C TYR A 69 9.12 7.91 0.03
N ALA A 70 8.81 8.84 0.93
CA ALA A 70 7.50 9.47 1.03
C ALA A 70 7.08 10.11 -0.31
N LYS A 71 7.98 10.86 -0.94
CA LYS A 71 7.71 11.48 -2.24
C LYS A 71 7.54 10.44 -3.35
N TYR A 72 8.35 9.37 -3.35
CA TYR A 72 8.28 8.35 -4.40
C TYR A 72 6.95 7.58 -4.35
N PHE A 73 6.50 7.22 -3.15
CA PHE A 73 5.26 6.47 -2.94
C PHE A 73 4.05 7.35 -2.64
N ASN A 74 4.22 8.68 -2.69
CA ASN A 74 3.17 9.67 -2.47
C ASN A 74 2.44 9.47 -1.12
N MET A 75 3.20 9.43 -0.04
CA MET A 75 2.73 9.27 1.34
C MET A 75 3.36 10.34 2.25
N THR A 76 2.89 10.46 3.49
CA THR A 76 3.50 11.33 4.49
C THR A 76 4.86 10.79 4.97
N ASN A 77 5.67 11.65 5.57
CA ASN A 77 6.94 11.22 6.20
C ASN A 77 6.72 10.23 7.33
N SER A 78 5.64 10.36 8.09
CA SER A 78 5.26 9.43 9.15
C SER A 78 4.91 8.07 8.57
N GLU A 79 4.10 8.00 7.53
CA GLU A 79 3.79 6.76 6.84
C GLU A 79 5.03 6.11 6.22
N ALA A 80 5.92 6.92 5.63
CA ALA A 80 7.20 6.46 5.09
C ALA A 80 8.08 5.83 6.19
N TYR A 81 8.19 6.49 7.34
CA TYR A 81 8.92 5.98 8.50
C TYR A 81 8.38 4.62 8.94
N HIS A 82 7.07 4.50 9.12
CA HIS A 82 6.45 3.25 9.53
C HIS A 82 6.63 2.14 8.50
N ASN A 83 6.48 2.46 7.22
CA ASN A 83 6.71 1.51 6.12
C ASN A 83 8.13 0.97 6.09
N ILE A 84 9.12 1.86 6.20
CA ILE A 84 10.55 1.48 6.21
C ILE A 84 10.84 0.59 7.42
N CYS A 85 10.34 0.95 8.62
CA CYS A 85 10.48 0.13 9.81
C CYS A 85 9.87 -1.27 9.62
N ASP A 86 8.67 -1.37 9.05
CA ASP A 86 8.01 -2.66 8.79
C ASP A 86 8.81 -3.52 7.79
N LEU A 87 9.35 -2.91 6.73
CA LEU A 87 10.17 -3.62 5.73
C LEU A 87 11.47 -4.16 6.28
N TYR A 88 12.05 -3.48 7.26
CA TYR A 88 13.30 -3.90 7.92
C TYR A 88 13.07 -4.69 9.22
N GLY A 89 11.81 -4.91 9.63
CA GLY A 89 11.49 -5.59 10.91
C GLY A 89 11.95 -4.82 12.14
N ILE A 90 12.03 -3.50 12.05
CA ILE A 90 12.48 -2.63 13.15
C ILE A 90 11.31 -2.39 14.10
N GLU A 91 11.53 -2.62 15.38
CA GLU A 91 10.56 -2.31 16.42
C GLU A 91 10.34 -0.80 16.52
N LYS A 92 9.08 -0.36 16.47
CA LYS A 92 8.73 1.06 16.47
C LYS A 92 8.65 1.57 17.90
N ASP A 93 9.42 2.62 18.21
CA ASP A 93 9.22 3.37 19.44
C ASP A 93 8.07 4.40 19.24
N TYR A 94 6.88 4.02 19.66
CA TYR A 94 5.67 4.85 19.55
C TYR A 94 5.69 6.10 20.47
N ARG A 95 6.71 6.27 21.32
CA ARG A 95 6.76 7.36 22.30
C ARG A 95 7.19 8.70 21.73
N SER A 96 7.69 8.75 20.49
CA SER A 96 8.23 9.95 19.85
C SER A 96 7.44 10.45 18.64
N ILE A 97 6.26 9.90 18.40
CA ILE A 97 5.39 10.38 17.33
C ILE A 97 4.40 11.33 17.99
N ASP A 98 4.38 12.59 17.54
CA ASP A 98 3.26 13.49 17.79
C ASP A 98 1.99 12.71 17.47
N VAL A 99 1.19 12.47 18.50
CA VAL A 99 -0.12 11.84 18.35
C VAL A 99 -0.94 12.91 17.63
N ASP A 100 -1.01 12.82 16.32
CA ASP A 100 -2.03 13.53 15.57
C ASP A 100 -3.36 13.26 16.28
N GLU A 101 -4.12 14.34 16.54
CA GLU A 101 -5.44 14.25 17.18
C GLU A 101 -6.21 13.06 16.55
N PRO A 102 -6.96 12.28 17.35
CA PRO A 102 -7.63 11.10 16.84
C PRO A 102 -8.50 11.50 15.66
N THR A 103 -8.02 11.17 14.47
CA THR A 103 -8.75 11.38 13.24
C THR A 103 -10.07 10.65 13.38
N LYS A 104 -11.19 11.33 13.18
CA LYS A 104 -12.52 10.73 13.24
C LYS A 104 -12.58 9.58 12.22
N GLU A 105 -12.50 8.36 12.72
CA GLU A 105 -12.85 7.20 11.91
C GLU A 105 -14.31 7.32 11.48
N GLU A 106 -14.57 6.99 10.24
CA GLU A 106 -15.94 6.89 9.76
C GLU A 106 -16.51 5.50 10.06
N PRO A 107 -17.81 5.40 10.35
CA PRO A 107 -18.47 4.12 10.43
C PRO A 107 -18.26 3.35 9.11
N LYS A 108 -18.03 2.05 9.22
CA LYS A 108 -18.01 1.18 8.06
C LYS A 108 -19.35 1.27 7.32
N ARG A 109 -19.30 1.49 6.01
CA ARG A 109 -20.49 1.56 5.15
C ARG A 109 -21.23 0.22 5.06
N ASP A 110 -22.44 0.27 4.49
CA ASP A 110 -23.19 -0.94 4.15
C ASP A 110 -22.37 -1.84 3.21
N VAL A 111 -22.53 -3.14 3.37
CA VAL A 111 -21.76 -4.14 2.63
C VAL A 111 -21.98 -4.04 1.11
N ARG A 112 -23.16 -3.64 0.65
CA ARG A 112 -23.45 -3.51 -0.78
C ARG A 112 -22.71 -2.32 -1.40
N GLU A 113 -22.59 -1.22 -0.67
CA GLU A 113 -21.82 -0.05 -1.10
C GLU A 113 -20.33 -0.37 -1.14
N ILE A 114 -19.84 -1.10 -0.14
CA ILE A 114 -18.45 -1.60 -0.10
C ILE A 114 -18.18 -2.52 -1.29
N ASP A 115 -19.07 -3.48 -1.55
CA ASP A 115 -18.96 -4.42 -2.67
C ASP A 115 -18.88 -3.67 -4.02
N TYR A 116 -19.71 -2.65 -4.18
CA TYR A 116 -19.73 -1.84 -5.41
C TYR A 116 -18.38 -1.16 -5.66
N VAL A 117 -17.79 -0.51 -4.64
CA VAL A 117 -16.48 0.11 -4.74
C VAL A 117 -15.38 -0.94 -4.94
N TYR A 118 -15.46 -2.06 -4.24
CA TYR A 118 -14.43 -3.10 -4.31
C TYR A 118 -14.44 -3.85 -5.65
N ARG A 119 -15.60 -4.07 -6.28
CA ARG A 119 -15.67 -4.61 -7.63
C ARG A 119 -15.06 -3.67 -8.65
N ALA A 120 -15.32 -2.37 -8.54
CA ALA A 120 -14.67 -1.36 -9.37
C ALA A 120 -13.14 -1.35 -9.14
N LEU A 121 -12.68 -1.45 -7.89
CA LEU A 121 -11.27 -1.59 -7.59
C LEU A 121 -10.65 -2.83 -8.25
N LEU A 122 -11.29 -3.99 -8.13
CA LEU A 122 -10.81 -5.24 -8.74
C LEU A 122 -10.75 -5.18 -10.27
N SER A 123 -11.62 -4.40 -10.92
CA SER A 123 -11.60 -4.22 -12.38
C SER A 123 -10.38 -3.42 -12.87
N ILE A 124 -9.83 -2.55 -12.01
CA ILE A 124 -8.64 -1.73 -12.30
C ILE A 124 -7.35 -2.52 -12.05
N LEU A 125 -7.37 -3.42 -11.04
CA LEU A 125 -6.19 -4.17 -10.61
C LEU A 125 -5.92 -5.38 -11.49
N THR A 126 -4.64 -5.76 -11.60
CA THR A 126 -4.18 -6.96 -12.30
C THR A 126 -3.55 -7.96 -11.35
N LEU A 127 -3.43 -9.21 -11.77
CA LEU A 127 -2.67 -10.22 -11.06
C LEU A 127 -1.33 -10.43 -11.78
N SER A 128 -0.22 -10.22 -11.06
CA SER A 128 1.13 -10.42 -11.63
C SER A 128 1.40 -11.89 -11.94
N ASP A 129 2.26 -12.15 -12.91
CA ASP A 129 2.67 -13.52 -13.29
C ASP A 129 3.31 -14.27 -12.13
N GLU A 130 4.07 -13.57 -11.28
CA GLU A 130 4.69 -14.14 -10.08
C GLU A 130 3.62 -14.64 -9.10
N HIS A 131 2.62 -13.81 -8.80
CA HIS A 131 1.52 -14.19 -7.92
C HIS A 131 0.65 -15.29 -8.53
N LYS A 132 0.41 -15.26 -9.83
CA LYS A 132 -0.30 -16.31 -10.54
C LYS A 132 0.44 -17.65 -10.43
N LYS A 133 1.76 -17.67 -10.63
CA LYS A 133 2.60 -18.86 -10.43
C LYS A 133 2.55 -19.35 -8.97
N ASN A 134 2.56 -18.45 -8.00
CA ASN A 134 2.45 -18.79 -6.58
C ASN A 134 1.11 -19.48 -6.25
N LEU A 135 0.00 -18.93 -6.76
CA LEU A 135 -1.34 -19.51 -6.58
C LEU A 135 -1.44 -20.91 -7.22
N ARG A 136 -0.89 -21.09 -8.42
CA ARG A 136 -0.84 -22.41 -9.08
C ARG A 136 -0.02 -23.44 -8.29
N LYS A 137 1.12 -23.05 -7.70
CA LYS A 137 1.91 -23.92 -6.81
C LYS A 137 1.14 -24.35 -5.56
N ARG A 138 0.10 -23.59 -5.18
CA ARG A 138 -0.80 -23.91 -4.06
C ARG A 138 -2.00 -24.77 -4.48
N GLY A 139 -2.04 -25.24 -5.71
CA GLY A 139 -3.08 -26.12 -6.23
C GLY A 139 -4.28 -25.41 -6.87
N LEU A 140 -4.25 -24.07 -7.02
CA LEU A 140 -5.33 -23.38 -7.71
C LEU A 140 -5.12 -23.43 -9.23
N ASN A 141 -6.14 -23.84 -9.96
CA ASN A 141 -6.17 -23.72 -11.42
C ASN A 141 -6.61 -22.31 -11.84
N ASP A 142 -6.47 -21.98 -13.12
CA ASP A 142 -6.77 -20.63 -13.63
C ASP A 142 -8.25 -20.26 -13.48
N ALA A 143 -9.15 -21.23 -13.61
CA ALA A 143 -10.58 -21.01 -13.42
C ALA A 143 -10.89 -20.60 -11.96
N ALA A 144 -10.30 -21.27 -10.98
CA ALA A 144 -10.41 -20.91 -9.56
C ALA A 144 -9.79 -19.54 -9.27
N ILE A 145 -8.60 -19.24 -9.84
CA ILE A 145 -7.95 -17.94 -9.68
C ILE A 145 -8.85 -16.82 -10.21
N GLN A 146 -9.48 -17.03 -11.37
CA GLN A 146 -10.40 -16.07 -11.97
C GLN A 146 -11.71 -15.95 -11.16
N LYS A 147 -12.30 -17.08 -10.74
CA LYS A 147 -13.53 -17.11 -9.94
C LYS A 147 -13.36 -16.33 -8.63
N HIS A 148 -12.25 -16.51 -7.94
CA HIS A 148 -11.97 -15.83 -6.67
C HIS A 148 -11.41 -14.42 -6.83
N GLN A 149 -11.21 -13.95 -8.07
CA GLN A 149 -10.83 -12.58 -8.39
C GLN A 149 -9.55 -12.07 -7.67
N TYR A 150 -8.58 -12.96 -7.44
CA TYR A 150 -7.30 -12.54 -6.84
C TYR A 150 -6.62 -11.46 -7.68
N ARG A 151 -6.01 -10.48 -7.00
CA ARG A 151 -5.24 -9.40 -7.63
C ARG A 151 -3.91 -9.21 -6.90
N SER A 152 -2.99 -8.51 -7.53
CA SER A 152 -1.76 -8.06 -6.88
C SER A 152 -1.96 -6.67 -6.31
N VAL A 153 -1.50 -6.43 -5.08
CA VAL A 153 -1.41 -5.09 -4.51
C VAL A 153 -0.39 -4.29 -5.31
N PRO A 154 -0.78 -3.18 -5.97
CA PRO A 154 0.16 -2.33 -6.68
C PRO A 154 0.99 -1.52 -5.69
N VAL A 155 2.28 -1.38 -5.96
CA VAL A 155 3.20 -0.58 -5.16
C VAL A 155 3.57 0.74 -5.81
N THR A 156 3.14 0.96 -7.06
CA THR A 156 3.34 2.20 -7.83
C THR A 156 2.07 2.56 -8.59
N GLY A 157 1.92 3.83 -8.97
CA GLY A 157 0.75 4.30 -9.72
C GLY A 157 -0.57 4.32 -8.91
N VAL A 158 -0.49 4.30 -7.60
CA VAL A 158 -1.63 4.15 -6.67
C VAL A 158 -2.62 5.32 -6.79
N ASP A 159 -2.11 6.54 -7.04
CA ASP A 159 -2.97 7.72 -7.21
C ASP A 159 -3.89 7.63 -8.43
N ASN A 160 -3.47 6.91 -9.48
CA ASN A 160 -4.30 6.73 -10.66
C ASN A 160 -5.51 5.83 -10.37
N ILE A 161 -5.37 4.87 -9.46
CA ILE A 161 -6.48 4.01 -9.02
C ILE A 161 -7.56 4.87 -8.38
N VAL A 162 -7.18 5.72 -7.43
CA VAL A 162 -8.12 6.62 -6.75
C VAL A 162 -8.79 7.58 -7.75
N LYS A 163 -8.01 8.19 -8.65
CA LYS A 163 -8.57 9.06 -9.70
C LYS A 163 -9.59 8.34 -10.57
N THR A 164 -9.31 7.10 -10.93
CA THR A 164 -10.24 6.28 -11.74
C THR A 164 -11.52 5.98 -10.97
N LEU A 165 -11.43 5.58 -9.70
CA LEU A 165 -12.62 5.33 -8.88
C LEU A 165 -13.48 6.59 -8.72
N LEU A 166 -12.85 7.74 -8.48
CA LEU A 166 -13.54 9.02 -8.38
C LEU A 166 -14.19 9.43 -9.72
N SER A 167 -13.57 9.13 -10.86
CA SER A 167 -14.18 9.38 -12.20
C SER A 167 -15.41 8.52 -12.45
N TYR A 168 -15.57 7.40 -11.74
CA TYR A 168 -16.77 6.57 -11.74
C TYR A 168 -17.83 7.05 -10.72
N ASN A 169 -17.64 8.24 -10.13
CA ASN A 169 -18.50 8.80 -9.07
C ASN A 169 -18.60 7.90 -7.83
N MET A 170 -17.54 7.14 -7.52
CA MET A 170 -17.50 6.32 -6.32
C MET A 170 -17.29 7.19 -5.08
N ASP A 171 -18.14 7.02 -4.07
CA ASP A 171 -17.91 7.58 -2.75
C ASP A 171 -17.07 6.61 -1.92
N LEU A 172 -15.86 7.05 -1.50
CA LEU A 172 -14.88 6.25 -0.81
C LEU A 172 -14.93 6.38 0.72
N LYS A 173 -15.78 7.29 1.24
CA LYS A 173 -15.92 7.55 2.66
C LYS A 173 -16.45 6.32 3.39
N GLY A 174 -15.78 5.90 4.48
CA GLY A 174 -16.17 4.71 5.26
C GLY A 174 -15.97 3.37 4.54
N VAL A 175 -15.32 3.36 3.37
CA VAL A 175 -14.90 2.13 2.69
C VAL A 175 -13.50 1.76 3.18
N PRO A 176 -13.30 0.57 3.82
CA PRO A 176 -12.00 0.21 4.36
C PRO A 176 -10.90 0.20 3.30
N GLY A 177 -9.72 0.70 3.68
CA GLY A 177 -8.57 0.84 2.78
C GLY A 177 -8.51 2.16 2.02
N PHE A 178 -9.56 3.00 2.06
CA PHE A 178 -9.56 4.35 1.51
C PHE A 178 -9.63 5.38 2.63
N TYR A 179 -8.96 6.53 2.45
CA TYR A 179 -8.87 7.58 3.46
C TYR A 179 -8.54 8.93 2.84
N MET A 180 -8.73 10.01 3.59
CA MET A 180 -8.31 11.35 3.21
C MET A 180 -6.91 11.67 3.77
N LEU A 181 -6.11 12.37 2.98
CA LEU A 181 -4.83 12.92 3.39
C LEU A 181 -4.64 14.26 2.67
N ASP A 182 -4.47 15.34 3.43
CA ASP A 182 -4.32 16.70 2.90
C ASP A 182 -5.45 17.07 1.91
N GLY A 183 -6.68 16.73 2.24
CA GLY A 183 -7.86 17.00 1.40
C GLY A 183 -7.93 16.14 0.12
N LYS A 184 -7.13 15.08 0.00
CA LYS A 184 -7.12 14.19 -1.17
C LYS A 184 -7.39 12.76 -0.77
N TRP A 185 -8.21 12.07 -1.54
CA TRP A 185 -8.42 10.64 -1.38
C TRP A 185 -7.16 9.83 -1.68
N LYS A 186 -6.92 8.85 -0.84
CA LYS A 186 -5.83 7.88 -0.93
C LYS A 186 -6.35 6.46 -0.77
N VAL A 187 -5.58 5.50 -1.28
CA VAL A 187 -5.79 4.07 -1.04
C VAL A 187 -4.58 3.51 -0.28
N ASN A 188 -4.81 2.69 0.72
CA ASN A 188 -3.77 2.16 1.61
C ASN A 188 -3.01 0.98 0.96
N PHE A 189 -2.46 1.22 -0.22
CA PHE A 189 -1.51 0.32 -0.88
C PHE A 189 -0.11 0.88 -0.69
N THR A 190 0.68 0.18 0.10
CA THR A 190 2.06 0.56 0.42
C THR A 190 3.01 -0.57 0.04
N PRO A 191 4.30 -0.29 -0.17
CA PRO A 191 5.29 -1.34 -0.44
C PRO A 191 5.35 -2.43 0.63
N ALA A 192 5.14 -2.09 1.89
CA ALA A 192 5.07 -3.06 2.98
C ALA A 192 3.89 -4.03 2.84
N LEU A 193 2.81 -3.58 2.21
CA LEU A 193 1.62 -4.39 1.94
C LEU A 193 1.66 -5.12 0.59
N ALA A 194 2.80 -5.10 -0.11
CA ALA A 194 2.95 -5.84 -1.35
C ALA A 194 2.58 -7.32 -1.18
N GLY A 195 1.67 -7.82 -2.02
CA GLY A 195 1.15 -9.17 -1.88
C GLY A 195 -0.04 -9.46 -2.76
N ILE A 196 -0.73 -10.55 -2.44
CA ILE A 196 -1.96 -10.98 -3.11
C ILE A 196 -3.17 -10.44 -2.35
N LEU A 197 -3.99 -9.64 -3.02
CA LEU A 197 -5.27 -9.16 -2.53
C LEU A 197 -6.32 -10.27 -2.69
N ILE A 198 -6.96 -10.64 -1.59
CA ILE A 198 -7.90 -11.75 -1.49
C ILE A 198 -9.27 -11.19 -1.12
N PRO A 199 -10.28 -11.26 -1.99
CA PRO A 199 -11.64 -10.88 -1.66
C PRO A 199 -12.21 -11.77 -0.56
N VAL A 200 -12.82 -11.16 0.45
CA VAL A 200 -13.53 -11.84 1.54
C VAL A 200 -15.02 -11.67 1.30
N MET A 201 -15.69 -12.79 1.01
CA MET A 201 -17.08 -12.81 0.59
C MET A 201 -18.03 -12.94 1.78
N SER A 202 -19.16 -12.24 1.76
CA SER A 202 -20.29 -12.48 2.65
C SER A 202 -21.07 -13.72 2.19
N ARG A 203 -22.02 -14.17 3.02
CA ARG A 203 -22.92 -15.28 2.66
C ARG A 203 -23.78 -14.95 1.43
N GLU A 204 -24.13 -13.70 1.24
CA GLU A 204 -24.96 -13.20 0.13
C GLU A 204 -24.12 -12.95 -1.15
N GLY A 205 -22.79 -13.19 -1.12
CA GLY A 205 -21.91 -13.02 -2.26
C GLY A 205 -21.39 -11.60 -2.47
N TYR A 206 -21.48 -10.73 -1.47
CA TYR A 206 -20.87 -9.40 -1.48
C TYR A 206 -19.42 -9.46 -0.99
N ILE A 207 -18.54 -8.67 -1.58
CA ILE A 207 -17.17 -8.47 -1.07
C ILE A 207 -17.26 -7.55 0.15
N GLN A 208 -17.03 -8.07 1.33
CA GLN A 208 -17.14 -7.35 2.60
C GLN A 208 -15.80 -6.84 3.15
N GLY A 209 -14.70 -7.25 2.52
CA GLY A 209 -13.35 -6.86 2.88
C GLY A 209 -12.33 -7.50 1.95
N PHE A 210 -11.07 -7.07 2.10
CA PHE A 210 -9.95 -7.75 1.49
C PHE A 210 -8.94 -8.16 2.56
N GLN A 211 -8.40 -9.36 2.42
CA GLN A 211 -7.18 -9.77 3.07
C GLN A 211 -6.01 -9.65 2.09
N ILE A 212 -4.86 -9.23 2.56
CA ILE A 212 -3.62 -9.16 1.78
C ILE A 212 -2.70 -10.26 2.31
N ARG A 213 -2.41 -11.25 1.46
CA ARG A 213 -1.35 -12.21 1.72
C ARG A 213 -0.03 -11.59 1.32
N LEU A 214 0.76 -11.19 2.29
CA LEU A 214 2.00 -10.46 2.10
C LEU A 214 3.06 -11.30 1.39
N ASN A 215 3.87 -10.66 0.54
CA ASN A 215 5.07 -11.25 -0.04
C ASN A 215 6.13 -11.52 1.02
N LYS A 216 6.27 -10.59 1.98
CA LYS A 216 7.12 -10.70 3.15
C LYS A 216 6.27 -10.52 4.41
N PRO A 217 6.38 -11.39 5.42
CA PRO A 217 5.66 -11.20 6.67
C PRO A 217 6.03 -9.88 7.35
N ILE A 218 5.03 -9.25 8.00
CA ILE A 218 5.23 -8.09 8.88
C ILE A 218 4.97 -8.57 10.30
N ARG A 219 5.96 -8.46 11.20
CA ARG A 219 5.85 -8.92 12.59
C ARG A 219 5.25 -10.33 12.70
N ASP A 220 5.81 -11.27 11.94
CA ASP A 220 5.37 -12.68 11.83
C ASP A 220 3.98 -12.89 11.20
N SER A 221 3.24 -11.84 10.93
CA SER A 221 1.96 -11.93 10.23
C SER A 221 2.15 -12.05 8.73
N LYS A 222 1.61 -13.14 8.17
CA LYS A 222 1.58 -13.38 6.71
C LYS A 222 0.38 -12.74 6.03
N TYR A 223 -0.64 -12.37 6.80
CA TYR A 223 -1.89 -11.81 6.33
C TYR A 223 -2.19 -10.50 7.06
N MET A 224 -2.62 -9.50 6.30
CA MET A 224 -3.07 -8.21 6.81
C MET A 224 -4.42 -7.86 6.22
N TRP A 225 -5.25 -7.16 6.98
CA TRP A 225 -6.49 -6.61 6.44
C TRP A 225 -6.19 -5.35 5.60
N PHE A 226 -6.89 -5.21 4.48
CA PHE A 226 -6.94 -3.95 3.74
C PHE A 226 -7.81 -2.98 4.52
N SER A 227 -7.18 -2.10 5.27
CA SER A 227 -7.79 -1.23 6.27
C SER A 227 -7.29 0.20 6.12
N SER A 228 -8.11 1.14 6.51
CA SER A 228 -7.75 2.55 6.70
C SER A 228 -8.12 3.03 8.12
N GLN A 229 -8.17 2.10 9.07
CA GLN A 229 -8.42 2.39 10.47
C GLN A 229 -7.43 3.43 11.01
N GLY A 230 -7.90 4.37 11.83
CA GLY A 230 -7.10 5.46 12.38
C GLY A 230 -6.76 6.59 11.42
N LYS A 231 -7.30 6.58 10.18
CA LYS A 231 -7.08 7.62 9.17
C LYS A 231 -8.35 8.44 8.93
N GLU A 232 -8.19 9.68 8.52
CA GLU A 232 -9.30 10.59 8.21
C GLU A 232 -10.23 9.99 7.14
N CYS A 233 -11.54 10.00 7.38
CA CYS A 233 -12.57 9.37 6.55
C CYS A 233 -12.34 7.86 6.31
N GLY A 234 -11.37 7.26 7.00
CA GLY A 234 -11.04 5.85 6.91
C GLY A 234 -11.93 4.98 7.78
N SER A 235 -11.87 3.67 7.58
CA SER A 235 -12.64 2.70 8.33
C SER A 235 -11.89 1.38 8.48
N SER A 236 -12.25 0.62 9.51
CA SER A 236 -11.81 -0.76 9.72
C SER A 236 -12.70 -1.73 8.93
N PRO A 237 -12.16 -2.77 8.29
CA PRO A 237 -12.96 -3.85 7.73
C PRO A 237 -13.64 -4.71 8.82
N GLY A 238 -13.18 -4.60 10.07
CA GLY A 238 -13.42 -5.58 11.10
C GLY A 238 -12.66 -6.88 10.80
N SER A 239 -13.22 -8.01 11.25
CA SER A 239 -12.70 -9.35 10.93
C SER A 239 -13.83 -10.19 10.35
N PRO A 240 -14.29 -9.88 9.14
CA PRO A 240 -15.42 -10.58 8.54
C PRO A 240 -15.07 -12.04 8.22
N VAL A 241 -16.05 -12.93 8.41
CA VAL A 241 -15.93 -14.33 8.03
C VAL A 241 -16.04 -14.47 6.51
N HIS A 242 -15.12 -15.22 5.90
CA HIS A 242 -15.17 -15.52 4.47
C HIS A 242 -16.05 -16.74 4.21
N PHE A 243 -17.09 -16.55 3.40
CA PHE A 243 -17.96 -17.62 2.97
C PHE A 243 -17.51 -18.15 1.61
N ILE A 244 -17.30 -19.46 1.53
CA ILE A 244 -16.97 -20.18 0.30
C ILE A 244 -18.04 -21.24 0.08
N GLY A 245 -18.69 -21.22 -1.08
CA GLY A 245 -19.71 -22.20 -1.47
C GLY A 245 -20.71 -21.57 -2.43
N ASP A 246 -21.31 -22.41 -3.23
CA ASP A 246 -22.26 -21.98 -4.27
C ASP A 246 -23.72 -22.34 -3.88
N ASP A 247 -23.91 -23.05 -2.75
CA ASP A 247 -25.24 -23.46 -2.29
C ASP A 247 -25.70 -22.62 -1.09
N PRO A 248 -26.61 -21.64 -1.29
CA PRO A 248 -27.16 -20.85 -0.21
C PRO A 248 -28.06 -21.64 0.74
N LEU A 249 -28.48 -22.83 0.34
CA LEU A 249 -29.34 -23.74 1.12
C LEU A 249 -28.56 -24.88 1.78
N ALA A 250 -27.23 -24.83 1.76
CA ALA A 250 -26.38 -25.84 2.37
C ALA A 250 -26.77 -26.07 3.83
N LYS A 251 -27.07 -27.32 4.19
CA LYS A 251 -27.44 -27.73 5.55
C LYS A 251 -26.22 -27.93 6.45
N THR A 252 -25.04 -28.00 5.85
CA THR A 252 -23.77 -28.21 6.58
C THR A 252 -22.81 -27.08 6.28
N VAL A 253 -22.24 -26.49 7.33
CA VAL A 253 -21.19 -25.48 7.23
C VAL A 253 -19.94 -26.04 7.87
N VAL A 254 -18.81 -25.97 7.16
CA VAL A 254 -17.50 -26.34 7.72
C VAL A 254 -16.77 -25.06 8.07
N LEU A 255 -16.36 -24.93 9.32
CA LEU A 255 -15.52 -23.83 9.80
C LEU A 255 -14.06 -24.29 9.73
N THR A 256 -13.22 -23.45 9.12
CA THR A 256 -11.77 -23.65 9.09
C THR A 256 -11.08 -22.38 9.60
N GLU A 257 -9.95 -22.54 10.27
CA GLU A 257 -9.02 -21.46 10.65
C GLU A 257 -7.99 -21.19 9.56
#